data_68a8cb15858807b23ad85b9ed90e1a48
#
_entry.id   68a8cb15858807b23ad85b9ed90e1a48
#
_cell.length_a   1.000
_cell.length_b   1.000
_cell.length_c   1.000
_cell.angle_alpha   90.00
_cell.angle_beta   90.00
_cell.angle_gamma   90.00
#
_symmetry.space_group_name_H-M   'P 1'
#
loop_
_entity.id
_entity.type
_entity.pdbx_description
1 polymer ?
#
loop_
_entity_poly.entity_id
_entity_poly.type
_entity_poly.pdbx_seq_one_letter_code
_entity_poly.pdbx_strand_id
1 'polypeptide(L)'
;MKPKRKISIFIIEDNRLLRDGITAMINEQPDLKVIATLGEREKSLSKIFNLKPDIVLIDLGLRTQNSLDVVKTVKQKSTDIKIIVMDLLPVQADILDFVKAGASGFILKDAMVHEFLKTIRAVASGEKVLPPHMTDSLFSQIVDRAMNGSHNSDLMQAVRMTKRERQVIELIADGLTNKEIGQILHLSPYTIKSHVHNILEKMALHTRVQIAKYAGTSNEYKDTADSVSLINN
;
A
#
# COMPACT_ATOMS: atom_id res chain seq x y z
N MET A 1 8.87 -29.32 -30.52
CA MET A 1 8.53 -27.99 -30.01
C MET A 1 9.58 -27.58 -28.98
N LYS A 2 10.21 -26.42 -29.12
CA LYS A 2 11.12 -25.91 -28.08
C LYS A 2 10.30 -25.66 -26.82
N PRO A 3 10.77 -26.07 -25.63
CA PRO A 3 10.05 -25.81 -24.40
C PRO A 3 9.86 -24.29 -24.25
N LYS A 4 8.62 -23.84 -24.04
CA LYS A 4 8.29 -22.43 -23.81
C LYS A 4 9.02 -22.01 -22.53
N ARG A 5 9.82 -20.93 -22.59
CA ARG A 5 10.54 -20.39 -21.42
C ARG A 5 9.55 -20.11 -20.30
N LYS A 6 9.81 -20.67 -19.12
CA LYS A 6 8.99 -20.39 -17.93
C LYS A 6 9.25 -18.96 -17.45
N ILE A 7 8.20 -18.32 -16.94
CA ILE A 7 8.28 -17.04 -16.27
C ILE A 7 9.08 -17.21 -14.98
N SER A 8 10.20 -16.51 -14.85
CA SER A 8 11.09 -16.57 -13.69
C SER A 8 10.65 -15.60 -12.61
N ILE A 9 10.49 -16.09 -11.38
CA ILE A 9 9.93 -15.34 -10.25
C ILE A 9 10.92 -15.32 -9.10
N PHE A 10 11.12 -14.15 -8.51
CA PHE A 10 11.89 -13.91 -7.30
C PHE A 10 10.95 -13.46 -6.19
N ILE A 11 10.97 -14.11 -5.02
CA ILE A 11 10.05 -13.82 -3.90
C ILE A 11 10.82 -13.16 -2.76
N ILE A 12 10.29 -12.06 -2.23
CA ILE A 12 10.75 -11.39 -1.02
C ILE A 12 9.61 -11.43 0.00
N GLU A 13 9.74 -12.28 1.00
CA GLU A 13 8.73 -12.54 2.02
C GLU A 13 9.40 -12.99 3.32
N ASP A 14 9.13 -12.29 4.43
CA ASP A 14 9.75 -12.56 5.72
C ASP A 14 9.16 -13.79 6.42
N ASN A 15 7.87 -14.02 6.25
CA ASN A 15 7.20 -15.19 6.80
C ASN A 15 7.61 -16.45 6.03
N ARG A 16 8.40 -17.32 6.69
CA ARG A 16 8.92 -18.54 6.07
C ARG A 16 7.82 -19.47 5.55
N LEU A 17 6.77 -19.69 6.36
CA LEU A 17 5.68 -20.60 5.96
C LEU A 17 4.96 -20.08 4.72
N LEU A 18 4.66 -18.78 4.68
CA LEU A 18 4.01 -18.15 3.52
C LEU A 18 4.91 -18.20 2.29
N ARG A 19 6.20 -17.87 2.45
CA ARG A 19 7.20 -17.94 1.37
C ARG A 19 7.32 -19.34 0.78
N ASP A 20 7.42 -20.36 1.64
CA ASP A 20 7.54 -21.76 1.22
C ASP A 20 6.24 -22.23 0.53
N GLY A 21 5.06 -21.85 1.06
CA GLY A 21 3.75 -22.17 0.48
C GLY A 21 3.54 -21.52 -0.90
N ILE A 22 3.85 -20.23 -1.04
CA ILE A 22 3.77 -19.51 -2.33
C ILE A 22 4.75 -20.16 -3.33
N THR A 23 5.96 -20.50 -2.89
CA THR A 23 6.96 -21.15 -3.74
C THR A 23 6.47 -22.50 -4.27
N ALA A 24 5.90 -23.33 -3.42
CA ALA A 24 5.34 -24.63 -3.83
C ALA A 24 4.20 -24.43 -4.85
N MET A 25 3.23 -23.58 -4.53
CA MET A 25 2.07 -23.27 -5.39
C MET A 25 2.49 -22.75 -6.78
N ILE A 26 3.47 -21.87 -6.85
CA ILE A 26 3.98 -21.37 -8.13
C ILE A 26 4.70 -22.46 -8.92
N ASN A 27 5.53 -23.28 -8.27
CA ASN A 27 6.31 -24.31 -8.94
C ASN A 27 5.47 -25.50 -9.44
N GLU A 28 4.25 -25.68 -8.94
CA GLU A 28 3.26 -26.62 -9.49
C GLU A 28 2.77 -26.20 -10.89
N GLN A 29 2.93 -24.91 -11.25
CA GLN A 29 2.48 -24.41 -12.55
C GLN A 29 3.49 -24.74 -13.66
N PRO A 30 3.01 -25.23 -14.84
CA PRO A 30 3.91 -25.63 -15.92
C PRO A 30 4.68 -24.45 -16.55
N ASP A 31 4.13 -23.25 -16.46
CA ASP A 31 4.61 -22.02 -17.12
C ASP A 31 5.36 -21.06 -16.18
N LEU A 32 5.38 -21.34 -14.85
CA LEU A 32 6.01 -20.51 -13.84
C LEU A 32 7.19 -21.22 -13.18
N LYS A 33 8.15 -20.47 -12.64
CA LYS A 33 9.28 -21.00 -11.87
C LYS A 33 9.79 -19.98 -10.86
N VAL A 34 9.82 -20.33 -9.59
CA VAL A 34 10.55 -19.56 -8.58
C VAL A 34 12.04 -19.86 -8.72
N ILE A 35 12.84 -18.84 -8.99
CA ILE A 35 14.29 -18.96 -9.18
C ILE A 35 15.09 -18.61 -7.93
N ALA A 36 14.51 -17.82 -7.03
CA ALA A 36 15.05 -17.53 -5.70
C ALA A 36 13.99 -16.97 -4.78
N THR A 37 14.24 -17.15 -3.49
CA THR A 37 13.43 -16.57 -2.41
C THR A 37 14.35 -15.88 -1.40
N LEU A 38 13.87 -14.84 -0.75
CA LEU A 38 14.57 -14.14 0.32
C LEU A 38 13.64 -13.90 1.51
N GLY A 39 14.21 -14.00 2.71
CA GLY A 39 13.61 -13.64 3.97
C GLY A 39 14.34 -12.47 4.63
N GLU A 40 14.09 -12.30 5.92
CA GLU A 40 14.36 -11.14 6.79
C GLU A 40 15.81 -10.60 6.81
N ARG A 41 16.84 -11.37 6.46
CA ARG A 41 18.25 -11.02 6.75
C ARG A 41 19.15 -10.81 5.54
N GLU A 42 18.63 -10.91 4.35
CA GLU A 42 19.47 -10.88 3.15
C GLU A 42 19.26 -9.60 2.34
N LYS A 43 20.37 -9.07 1.80
CA LYS A 43 20.31 -7.93 0.88
C LYS A 43 19.69 -8.37 -0.45
N SER A 44 18.42 -8.07 -0.66
CA SER A 44 17.62 -8.50 -1.81
C SER A 44 18.16 -7.95 -3.16
N LEU A 45 18.63 -6.71 -3.17
CA LEU A 45 18.92 -5.98 -4.40
C LEU A 45 20.03 -6.63 -5.25
N SER A 46 21.15 -7.06 -4.65
CA SER A 46 22.24 -7.66 -5.41
C SER A 46 21.83 -8.97 -6.10
N LYS A 47 21.04 -9.80 -5.42
CA LYS A 47 20.53 -11.05 -5.99
C LYS A 47 19.53 -10.81 -7.11
N ILE A 48 18.65 -9.81 -6.99
CA ILE A 48 17.69 -9.44 -8.05
C ILE A 48 18.44 -9.06 -9.33
N PHE A 49 19.46 -8.19 -9.22
CA PHE A 49 20.21 -7.72 -10.40
C PHE A 49 21.08 -8.81 -11.04
N ASN A 50 21.58 -9.75 -10.23
CA ASN A 50 22.37 -10.88 -10.75
C ASN A 50 21.48 -11.92 -11.46
N LEU A 51 20.31 -12.23 -10.89
CA LEU A 51 19.42 -13.27 -11.41
C LEU A 51 18.49 -12.76 -12.53
N LYS A 52 18.23 -11.46 -12.57
CA LYS A 52 17.36 -10.79 -13.56
C LYS A 52 16.03 -11.54 -13.76
N PRO A 53 15.21 -11.70 -12.69
CA PRO A 53 13.92 -12.36 -12.80
C PRO A 53 12.98 -11.58 -13.73
N ASP A 54 12.02 -12.27 -14.33
CA ASP A 54 10.94 -11.61 -15.08
C ASP A 54 10.02 -10.84 -14.10
N ILE A 55 9.77 -11.41 -12.91
CA ILE A 55 8.91 -10.84 -11.88
C ILE A 55 9.57 -10.92 -10.50
N VAL A 56 9.46 -9.85 -9.73
CA VAL A 56 9.70 -9.83 -8.29
C VAL A 56 8.34 -9.75 -7.58
N LEU A 57 8.04 -10.76 -6.75
CA LEU A 57 6.95 -10.69 -5.78
C LEU A 57 7.52 -10.15 -4.48
N ILE A 58 6.96 -9.07 -3.96
CA ILE A 58 7.45 -8.43 -2.73
C ILE A 58 6.30 -8.26 -1.73
N ASP A 59 6.50 -8.74 -0.51
CA ASP A 59 5.58 -8.47 0.59
C ASP A 59 5.62 -6.99 1.00
N LEU A 60 4.44 -6.41 1.25
CA LEU A 60 4.31 -5.03 1.72
C LEU A 60 4.90 -4.86 3.13
N GLY A 61 4.69 -5.83 3.99
CA GLY A 61 4.98 -5.79 5.43
C GLY A 61 6.38 -6.26 5.82
N LEU A 62 7.40 -6.13 4.98
CA LEU A 62 8.76 -6.53 5.31
C LEU A 62 9.26 -5.82 6.58
N ARG A 63 9.82 -6.60 7.52
CA ARG A 63 10.26 -6.10 8.83
C ARG A 63 11.62 -5.41 8.80
N THR A 64 12.48 -5.81 7.88
CA THR A 64 13.90 -5.39 7.87
C THR A 64 14.25 -4.40 6.80
N GLN A 65 13.38 -4.19 5.81
CA GLN A 65 13.58 -3.24 4.73
C GLN A 65 12.25 -2.64 4.27
N ASN A 66 12.29 -1.40 3.80
CA ASN A 66 11.12 -0.75 3.25
C ASN A 66 10.85 -1.29 1.83
N SER A 67 9.70 -1.94 1.65
CA SER A 67 9.28 -2.52 0.36
C SER A 67 9.22 -1.46 -0.75
N LEU A 68 8.79 -0.24 -0.45
CA LEU A 68 8.73 0.86 -1.42
C LEU A 68 10.13 1.27 -1.91
N ASP A 69 11.12 1.29 -1.01
CA ASP A 69 12.50 1.63 -1.38
C ASP A 69 13.13 0.54 -2.26
N VAL A 70 12.78 -0.73 -2.01
CA VAL A 70 13.18 -1.84 -2.88
C VAL A 70 12.59 -1.65 -4.28
N VAL A 71 11.29 -1.34 -4.38
CA VAL A 71 10.61 -1.09 -5.66
C VAL A 71 11.26 0.07 -6.42
N LYS A 72 11.45 1.22 -5.75
CA LYS A 72 12.12 2.39 -6.33
C LYS A 72 13.50 2.04 -6.88
N THR A 73 14.33 1.37 -6.07
CA THR A 73 15.70 1.03 -6.45
C THR A 73 15.76 0.04 -7.62
N VAL A 74 14.89 -0.98 -7.61
CA VAL A 74 14.83 -1.94 -8.72
C VAL A 74 14.40 -1.25 -10.00
N LYS A 75 13.38 -0.39 -9.96
CA LYS A 75 12.87 0.31 -11.13
C LYS A 75 13.81 1.38 -11.68
N GLN A 76 14.58 2.03 -10.83
CA GLN A 76 15.62 2.97 -11.27
C GLN A 76 16.76 2.28 -12.06
N LYS A 77 17.12 1.05 -11.67
CA LYS A 77 18.23 0.31 -12.28
C LYS A 77 17.81 -0.65 -13.40
N SER A 78 16.56 -1.11 -13.40
CA SER A 78 16.04 -2.05 -14.38
C SER A 78 14.54 -1.84 -14.59
N THR A 79 14.17 -1.30 -15.75
CA THR A 79 12.76 -1.11 -16.15
C THR A 79 12.08 -2.41 -16.54
N ASP A 80 12.86 -3.42 -16.97
CA ASP A 80 12.35 -4.69 -17.51
C ASP A 80 11.82 -5.62 -16.43
N ILE A 81 12.39 -5.57 -15.23
CA ILE A 81 11.94 -6.38 -14.10
C ILE A 81 10.54 -5.85 -13.65
N LYS A 82 9.55 -6.71 -13.70
CA LYS A 82 8.20 -6.40 -13.27
C LYS A 82 8.06 -6.66 -11.78
N ILE A 83 7.35 -5.80 -11.06
CA ILE A 83 7.20 -5.93 -9.62
C ILE A 83 5.72 -6.04 -9.26
N ILE A 84 5.39 -7.07 -8.50
CA ILE A 84 4.06 -7.28 -7.90
C ILE A 84 4.20 -7.14 -6.40
N VAL A 85 3.43 -6.23 -5.81
CA VAL A 85 3.35 -6.05 -4.35
C VAL A 85 2.24 -6.94 -3.79
N MET A 86 2.56 -7.73 -2.77
CA MET A 86 1.66 -8.67 -2.13
C MET A 86 1.24 -8.19 -0.74
N ASP A 87 0.28 -8.90 -0.15
CA ASP A 87 -0.24 -8.72 1.23
C ASP A 87 -0.85 -7.34 1.48
N LEU A 88 -1.42 -6.75 0.43
CA LEU A 88 -2.11 -5.47 0.53
C LEU A 88 -3.44 -5.63 1.26
N LEU A 89 -3.55 -4.88 2.34
CA LEU A 89 -4.87 -4.48 2.82
C LEU A 89 -5.39 -3.35 1.92
N PRO A 90 -6.69 -3.27 1.62
CA PRO A 90 -7.22 -2.30 0.66
C PRO A 90 -7.18 -0.87 1.20
N VAL A 91 -5.97 -0.29 1.29
CA VAL A 91 -5.77 1.08 1.75
C VAL A 91 -5.01 1.91 0.73
N GLN A 92 -5.61 3.03 0.40
CA GLN A 92 -5.32 3.83 -0.78
C GLN A 92 -3.97 4.58 -0.76
N ALA A 93 -3.46 4.98 0.39
CA ALA A 93 -2.31 5.86 0.48
C ALA A 93 -1.00 5.21 0.01
N ASP A 94 -0.74 3.98 0.46
CA ASP A 94 0.51 3.29 0.16
C ASP A 94 0.61 2.85 -1.30
N ILE A 95 -0.52 2.49 -1.93
CA ILE A 95 -0.56 1.97 -3.30
C ILE A 95 -0.16 3.00 -4.32
N LEU A 96 -0.61 4.25 -4.16
CA LEU A 96 -0.25 5.32 -5.08
C LEU A 96 1.27 5.52 -5.14
N ASP A 97 1.97 5.39 -4.01
CA ASP A 97 3.41 5.52 -3.95
C ASP A 97 4.12 4.34 -4.63
N PHE A 98 3.59 3.12 -4.50
CA PHE A 98 4.08 1.97 -5.25
C PHE A 98 3.81 2.08 -6.75
N VAL A 99 2.64 2.61 -7.16
CA VAL A 99 2.32 2.89 -8.57
C VAL A 99 3.30 3.92 -9.13
N LYS A 100 3.54 5.03 -8.42
CA LYS A 100 4.53 6.06 -8.80
C LYS A 100 5.95 5.50 -8.86
N ALA A 101 6.30 4.58 -7.95
CA ALA A 101 7.57 3.89 -7.95
C ALA A 101 7.72 2.89 -9.11
N GLY A 102 6.65 2.60 -9.84
CA GLY A 102 6.66 1.74 -11.03
C GLY A 102 6.26 0.29 -10.77
N ALA A 103 5.57 -0.03 -9.68
CA ALA A 103 4.98 -1.35 -9.48
C ALA A 103 4.09 -1.74 -10.67
N SER A 104 4.09 -3.02 -11.01
CA SER A 104 3.39 -3.54 -12.18
C SER A 104 2.08 -4.22 -11.83
N GLY A 105 1.93 -4.67 -10.59
CA GLY A 105 0.71 -5.31 -10.13
C GLY A 105 0.63 -5.36 -8.61
N PHE A 106 -0.56 -5.69 -8.15
CA PHE A 106 -0.89 -5.76 -6.74
C PHE A 106 -1.74 -6.99 -6.46
N ILE A 107 -1.47 -7.65 -5.35
CA ILE A 107 -2.22 -8.81 -4.87
C ILE A 107 -2.67 -8.53 -3.44
N LEU A 108 -3.97 -8.69 -3.21
CA LEU A 108 -4.56 -8.50 -1.88
C LEU A 108 -4.23 -9.69 -0.97
N LYS A 109 -4.28 -9.43 0.34
CA LYS A 109 -4.05 -10.44 1.37
C LYS A 109 -5.04 -11.60 1.33
N ASP A 110 -6.27 -11.35 0.93
CA ASP A 110 -7.38 -12.30 0.82
C ASP A 110 -7.59 -12.84 -0.60
N ALA A 111 -6.65 -12.55 -1.54
CA ALA A 111 -6.76 -13.01 -2.91
C ALA A 111 -6.79 -14.54 -3.00
N MET A 112 -7.71 -15.06 -3.80
CA MET A 112 -7.77 -16.49 -4.09
C MET A 112 -6.57 -16.93 -4.95
N VAL A 113 -6.17 -18.21 -4.83
CA VAL A 113 -5.04 -18.78 -5.57
C VAL A 113 -5.12 -18.53 -7.08
N HIS A 114 -6.33 -18.67 -7.66
CA HIS A 114 -6.49 -18.45 -9.10
C HIS A 114 -6.29 -16.99 -9.52
N GLU A 115 -6.69 -16.02 -8.68
CA GLU A 115 -6.48 -14.59 -8.90
C GLU A 115 -5.00 -14.24 -8.77
N PHE A 116 -4.32 -14.80 -7.76
CA PHE A 116 -2.89 -14.68 -7.57
C PHE A 116 -2.11 -15.12 -8.83
N LEU A 117 -2.37 -16.32 -9.31
CA LEU A 117 -1.72 -16.87 -10.51
C LEU A 117 -2.09 -16.10 -11.79
N LYS A 118 -3.35 -15.64 -11.91
CA LYS A 118 -3.81 -14.79 -13.02
C LYS A 118 -3.07 -13.45 -13.04
N THR A 119 -2.91 -12.81 -11.89
CA THR A 119 -2.17 -11.54 -11.77
C THR A 119 -0.71 -11.71 -12.20
N ILE A 120 -0.03 -12.79 -11.78
CA ILE A 120 1.33 -13.08 -12.21
C ILE A 120 1.42 -13.18 -13.74
N ARG A 121 0.52 -13.92 -14.37
CA ARG A 121 0.52 -14.11 -15.84
C ARG A 121 0.21 -12.82 -16.58
N ALA A 122 -0.78 -12.03 -16.12
CA ALA A 122 -1.15 -10.76 -16.69
C ALA A 122 0.03 -9.75 -16.61
N VAL A 123 0.67 -9.66 -15.45
CA VAL A 123 1.87 -8.82 -15.30
C VAL A 123 3.02 -9.33 -16.16
N ALA A 124 3.22 -10.64 -16.28
CA ALA A 124 4.25 -11.22 -17.16
C ALA A 124 4.01 -10.87 -18.64
N SER A 125 2.76 -10.77 -19.09
CA SER A 125 2.42 -10.33 -20.46
C SER A 125 2.58 -8.83 -20.69
N GLY A 126 2.80 -8.05 -19.63
CA GLY A 126 3.01 -6.59 -19.70
C GLY A 126 1.83 -5.74 -19.23
N GLU A 127 0.77 -6.38 -18.77
CA GLU A 127 -0.38 -5.68 -18.22
C GLU A 127 -0.04 -5.03 -16.87
N LYS A 128 -0.73 -3.93 -16.54
CA LYS A 128 -0.75 -3.34 -15.21
C LYS A 128 -1.99 -3.82 -14.50
N VAL A 129 -1.82 -4.47 -13.34
CA VAL A 129 -2.93 -5.07 -12.62
C VAL A 129 -3.15 -4.34 -11.29
N LEU A 130 -4.29 -3.68 -11.18
CA LEU A 130 -4.77 -3.05 -9.95
C LEU A 130 -6.02 -3.80 -9.46
N PRO A 131 -6.20 -3.97 -8.15
CA PRO A 131 -7.44 -4.49 -7.61
C PRO A 131 -8.64 -3.60 -8.01
N PRO A 132 -9.82 -4.17 -8.33
CA PRO A 132 -10.96 -3.42 -8.87
C PRO A 132 -11.39 -2.22 -8.02
N HIS A 133 -11.48 -2.39 -6.70
CA HIS A 133 -11.88 -1.32 -5.77
C HIS A 133 -10.87 -0.15 -5.71
N MET A 134 -9.66 -0.34 -6.21
CA MET A 134 -8.64 0.71 -6.30
C MET A 134 -8.70 1.47 -7.61
N THR A 135 -9.20 0.84 -8.67
CA THR A 135 -9.35 1.47 -9.98
C THR A 135 -10.29 2.65 -9.89
N ASP A 136 -11.43 2.50 -9.22
CA ASP A 136 -12.43 3.57 -9.04
C ASP A 136 -11.87 4.73 -8.22
N SER A 137 -11.09 4.42 -7.19
CA SER A 137 -10.48 5.45 -6.34
C SER A 137 -9.37 6.22 -7.05
N LEU A 138 -8.49 5.53 -7.78
CA LEU A 138 -7.45 6.16 -8.58
C LEU A 138 -8.06 7.01 -9.72
N PHE A 139 -9.12 6.51 -10.35
CA PHE A 139 -9.82 7.26 -11.37
C PHE A 139 -10.41 8.56 -10.81
N SER A 140 -11.09 8.50 -9.66
CA SER A 140 -11.61 9.68 -8.96
C SER A 140 -10.48 10.68 -8.63
N GLN A 141 -9.34 10.22 -8.14
CA GLN A 141 -8.20 11.10 -7.84
C GLN A 141 -7.58 11.74 -9.09
N ILE A 142 -7.53 11.01 -10.22
CA ILE A 142 -7.05 11.55 -11.50
C ILE A 142 -8.00 12.61 -12.01
N VAL A 143 -9.31 12.36 -11.95
CA VAL A 143 -10.34 13.33 -12.37
C VAL A 143 -10.29 14.57 -11.48
N ASP A 144 -10.21 14.41 -10.15
CA ASP A 144 -10.13 15.53 -9.21
C ASP A 144 -8.88 16.39 -9.44
N ARG A 145 -7.74 15.76 -9.73
CA ARG A 145 -6.51 16.49 -10.08
C ARG A 145 -6.58 17.19 -11.43
N ALA A 146 -7.23 16.58 -12.43
CA ALA A 146 -7.41 17.18 -13.74
C ALA A 146 -8.37 18.38 -13.70
N MET A 147 -9.38 18.33 -12.83
CA MET A 147 -10.40 19.37 -12.72
C MET A 147 -10.00 20.51 -11.76
N ASN A 148 -9.21 20.24 -10.72
CA ASN A 148 -8.98 21.20 -9.62
C ASN A 148 -7.54 21.71 -9.47
N GLY A 149 -6.64 21.55 -10.44
CA GLY A 149 -5.27 22.11 -10.48
C GLY A 149 -4.64 22.35 -9.09
N SER A 150 -3.78 21.46 -8.64
CA SER A 150 -2.83 21.62 -7.52
C SER A 150 -3.33 22.25 -6.21
N HIS A 151 -3.81 21.47 -5.28
CA HIS A 151 -3.60 21.75 -3.86
C HIS A 151 -3.47 20.46 -3.06
N ASN A 152 -2.40 20.38 -2.27
CA ASN A 152 -1.96 19.23 -1.47
C ASN A 152 -2.76 19.01 -0.17
N SER A 153 -3.99 19.50 -0.07
CA SER A 153 -4.76 19.51 1.19
C SER A 153 -5.73 18.34 1.39
N ASP A 154 -5.82 17.34 0.50
CA ASP A 154 -7.00 16.47 0.49
C ASP A 154 -6.78 14.96 0.53
N LEU A 155 -5.73 14.48 1.23
CA LEU A 155 -5.67 13.04 1.57
C LEU A 155 -6.84 12.63 2.50
N MET A 156 -7.35 13.55 3.33
CA MET A 156 -8.55 13.31 4.16
C MET A 156 -9.85 13.26 3.34
N GLN A 157 -9.91 13.91 2.16
CA GLN A 157 -11.09 13.84 1.29
C GLN A 157 -11.07 12.59 0.39
N ALA A 158 -9.89 12.10 0.02
CA ALA A 158 -9.74 10.89 -0.82
C ALA A 158 -10.18 9.61 -0.09
N VAL A 159 -9.98 9.52 1.21
CA VAL A 159 -10.61 8.49 2.04
C VAL A 159 -12.00 8.99 2.40
N ARG A 160 -13.07 8.32 1.94
CA ARG A 160 -14.46 8.67 2.28
C ARG A 160 -14.72 8.50 3.79
N MET A 161 -14.09 9.37 4.59
CA MET A 161 -14.34 9.46 6.01
C MET A 161 -15.71 10.07 6.26
N THR A 162 -16.52 9.40 7.06
CA THR A 162 -17.79 10.00 7.54
C THR A 162 -17.48 11.23 8.40
N LYS A 163 -18.44 12.16 8.50
CA LYS A 163 -18.31 13.32 9.42
C LYS A 163 -17.93 12.89 10.84
N ARG A 164 -18.44 11.74 11.28
CA ARG A 164 -18.19 11.20 12.62
C ARG A 164 -16.78 10.67 12.78
N GLU A 165 -16.24 9.99 11.80
CA GLU A 165 -14.85 9.50 11.80
C GLU A 165 -13.86 10.67 11.80
N ARG A 166 -14.11 11.76 11.06
CA ARG A 166 -13.29 12.97 11.10
C ARG A 166 -13.24 13.59 12.48
N GLN A 167 -14.40 13.76 13.13
CA GLN A 167 -14.45 14.26 14.52
C GLN A 167 -13.64 13.38 15.48
N VAL A 168 -13.70 12.06 15.32
CA VAL A 168 -12.93 11.12 16.15
C VAL A 168 -11.42 11.27 15.88
N ILE A 169 -11.00 11.47 14.63
CA ILE A 169 -9.59 11.69 14.26
C ILE A 169 -9.06 12.97 14.90
N GLU A 170 -9.80 14.08 14.83
CA GLU A 170 -9.42 15.36 15.45
C GLU A 170 -9.23 15.20 16.96
N LEU A 171 -10.17 14.59 17.66
CA LEU A 171 -10.08 14.35 19.10
C LEU A 171 -8.97 13.35 19.49
N ILE A 172 -8.60 12.44 18.60
CA ILE A 172 -7.42 11.58 18.77
C ILE A 172 -6.12 12.39 18.62
N ALA A 173 -6.08 13.34 17.71
CA ALA A 173 -4.93 14.24 17.54
C ALA A 173 -4.70 15.10 18.79
N ASP A 174 -5.79 15.53 19.44
CA ASP A 174 -5.77 16.25 20.72
C ASP A 174 -5.38 15.34 21.91
N GLY A 175 -5.09 14.07 21.69
CA GLY A 175 -4.63 13.12 22.71
C GLY A 175 -5.72 12.49 23.58
N LEU A 176 -7.01 12.72 23.29
CA LEU A 176 -8.12 12.24 24.11
C LEU A 176 -8.28 10.71 24.04
N THR A 177 -8.68 10.10 25.14
CA THR A 177 -9.02 8.68 25.23
C THR A 177 -10.39 8.36 24.64
N ASN A 178 -10.70 7.09 24.37
CA ASN A 178 -12.04 6.68 23.86
C ASN A 178 -13.17 7.05 24.81
N LYS A 179 -12.89 7.13 26.12
CA LYS A 179 -13.88 7.52 27.13
C LYS A 179 -14.19 9.02 27.02
N GLU A 180 -13.16 9.85 26.91
CA GLU A 180 -13.29 11.29 26.76
C GLU A 180 -13.96 11.68 25.44
N ILE A 181 -13.53 11.05 24.34
CA ILE A 181 -14.18 11.21 23.02
C ILE A 181 -15.65 10.81 23.08
N GLY A 182 -15.94 9.70 23.76
CA GLY A 182 -17.34 9.26 23.97
C GLY A 182 -18.19 10.28 24.71
N GLN A 183 -17.63 10.93 25.74
CA GLN A 183 -18.31 12.01 26.48
C GLN A 183 -18.59 13.22 25.58
N ILE A 184 -17.58 13.68 24.81
CA ILE A 184 -17.72 14.84 23.92
C ILE A 184 -18.74 14.57 22.80
N LEU A 185 -18.69 13.37 22.23
CA LEU A 185 -19.51 13.01 21.09
C LEU A 185 -20.85 12.37 21.46
N HIS A 186 -21.16 12.26 22.77
CA HIS A 186 -22.37 11.59 23.31
C HIS A 186 -22.52 10.14 22.79
N LEU A 187 -21.41 9.38 22.77
CA LEU A 187 -21.35 8.00 22.34
C LEU A 187 -20.73 7.10 23.42
N SER A 188 -21.05 5.80 23.37
CA SER A 188 -20.40 4.85 24.26
C SER A 188 -18.89 4.70 23.92
N PRO A 189 -18.02 4.42 24.90
CA PRO A 189 -16.60 4.11 24.62
C PRO A 189 -16.44 2.94 23.67
N TYR A 190 -17.38 2.00 23.64
CA TYR A 190 -17.40 0.87 22.71
C TYR A 190 -17.67 1.34 21.28
N THR A 191 -18.60 2.26 21.08
CA THR A 191 -18.89 2.88 19.77
C THR A 191 -17.67 3.64 19.25
N ILE A 192 -16.98 4.38 20.12
CA ILE A 192 -15.72 5.05 19.75
C ILE A 192 -14.65 4.05 19.36
N LYS A 193 -14.51 2.92 20.10
CA LYS A 193 -13.58 1.85 19.74
C LYS A 193 -13.86 1.30 18.33
N SER A 194 -15.15 1.13 17.96
CA SER A 194 -15.53 0.71 16.61
C SER A 194 -15.19 1.77 15.55
N HIS A 195 -15.41 3.07 15.84
CA HIS A 195 -14.97 4.13 14.94
C HIS A 195 -13.44 4.17 14.76
N VAL A 196 -12.68 4.00 15.85
CA VAL A 196 -11.21 3.93 15.78
C VAL A 196 -10.76 2.74 14.94
N HIS A 197 -11.40 1.57 15.08
CA HIS A 197 -11.11 0.41 14.26
C HIS A 197 -11.37 0.68 12.77
N ASN A 198 -12.53 1.22 12.44
CA ASN A 198 -12.87 1.57 11.06
C ASN A 198 -11.95 2.65 10.47
N ILE A 199 -11.51 3.62 11.30
CA ILE A 199 -10.53 4.63 10.89
C ILE A 199 -9.18 3.97 10.59
N LEU A 200 -8.71 3.09 11.48
CA LEU A 200 -7.47 2.33 11.27
C LEU A 200 -7.54 1.52 9.98
N GLU A 201 -8.64 0.80 9.74
CA GLU A 201 -8.85 0.06 8.49
C GLU A 201 -8.88 1.00 7.27
N LYS A 202 -9.68 2.06 7.31
CA LYS A 202 -9.81 3.01 6.19
C LYS A 202 -8.51 3.76 5.88
N MET A 203 -7.70 4.05 6.90
CA MET A 203 -6.43 4.76 6.75
C MET A 203 -5.22 3.83 6.63
N ALA A 204 -5.40 2.49 6.73
CA ALA A 204 -4.35 1.46 6.87
C ALA A 204 -3.33 1.74 7.95
N LEU A 205 -3.78 2.24 9.02
CA LEU A 205 -2.96 2.47 10.19
C LEU A 205 -3.13 1.29 11.15
N HIS A 206 -2.05 0.93 11.84
CA HIS A 206 -2.07 -0.18 12.79
C HIS A 206 -2.24 0.28 14.24
N THR A 207 -1.98 1.56 14.50
CA THR A 207 -1.99 2.08 15.86
C THR A 207 -2.69 3.45 15.92
N ARG A 208 -3.30 3.73 17.08
CA ARG A 208 -3.88 5.03 17.41
C ARG A 208 -2.87 6.19 17.31
N VAL A 209 -1.61 5.91 17.65
CA VAL A 209 -0.52 6.90 17.57
C VAL A 209 -0.28 7.33 16.12
N GLN A 210 -0.43 6.42 15.17
CA GLN A 210 -0.34 6.75 13.75
C GLN A 210 -1.48 7.65 13.30
N ILE A 211 -2.71 7.48 13.83
CA ILE A 211 -3.83 8.41 13.56
C ILE A 211 -3.49 9.81 14.08
N ALA A 212 -2.99 9.92 15.32
CA ALA A 212 -2.63 11.21 15.93
C ALA A 212 -1.52 11.91 15.12
N LYS A 213 -0.48 11.18 14.74
CA LYS A 213 0.63 11.72 13.93
C LYS A 213 0.16 12.21 12.56
N TYR A 214 -0.72 11.45 11.91
CA TYR A 214 -1.29 11.81 10.61
C TYR A 214 -2.12 13.10 10.69
N ALA A 215 -2.97 13.24 11.72
CA ALA A 215 -3.77 14.44 11.92
C ALA A 215 -2.92 15.68 12.29
N GLY A 216 -1.85 15.48 13.10
CA GLY A 216 -0.91 16.55 13.46
C GLY A 216 -0.17 17.15 12.27
N THR A 217 0.31 16.32 11.35
CA THR A 217 0.94 16.81 10.11
C THR A 217 -0.03 17.57 9.21
N SER A 218 -1.33 17.27 9.26
CA SER A 218 -2.35 18.01 8.50
C SER A 218 -2.68 19.39 9.10
N ASN A 219 -2.49 19.60 10.38
CA ASN A 219 -2.75 20.87 11.07
C ASN A 219 -1.58 21.86 10.97
N GLU A 220 -0.32 21.40 10.97
CA GLU A 220 0.84 22.28 10.80
C GLU A 220 0.82 23.07 9.47
N TYR A 221 0.15 22.53 8.43
CA TYR A 221 -0.03 23.25 7.16
C TYR A 221 -1.16 24.29 7.18
N LYS A 222 -2.13 24.19 8.10
CA LYS A 222 -3.18 25.23 8.25
C LYS A 222 -2.65 26.48 8.94
N ASP A 223 -1.85 26.32 9.99
CA ASP A 223 -1.28 27.45 10.74
C ASP A 223 -0.26 28.27 9.92
N THR A 224 0.43 27.64 8.96
CA THR A 224 1.33 28.34 8.04
C THR A 224 0.60 29.10 6.93
N ALA A 225 -0.55 28.62 6.47
CA ALA A 225 -1.35 29.30 5.45
C ALA A 225 -2.05 30.55 6.00
N ASP A 226 -2.55 30.51 7.24
CA ASP A 226 -3.19 31.66 7.89
C ASP A 226 -2.17 32.74 8.29
N SER A 227 -0.92 32.36 8.59
CA SER A 227 0.16 33.29 8.93
C SER A 227 0.64 34.08 7.71
N VAL A 228 0.55 33.55 6.51
CA VAL A 228 0.95 34.22 5.24
C VAL A 228 -0.12 35.19 4.74
N SER A 229 -1.39 34.97 5.09
CA SER A 229 -2.49 35.87 4.70
C SER A 229 -2.55 37.19 5.53
N LEU A 230 -1.90 37.21 6.70
CA LEU A 230 -1.83 38.41 7.59
C LEU A 230 -0.67 39.36 7.30
N ILE A 231 0.24 38.99 6.39
CA ILE A 231 1.41 39.80 6.03
C ILE A 231 1.18 40.64 4.75
N ASN A 232 0.07 40.40 4.03
CA ASN A 232 -0.26 41.09 2.77
C ASN A 232 -1.51 41.98 2.82
N ASN A 233 -1.77 42.60 3.97
CA ASN A 233 -2.72 43.71 4.11
C ASN A 233 -2.05 44.92 4.69
#